data_64a4e648a24c874501954ca54ea975c1
#
_entry.id   64a4e648a24c874501954ca54ea975c1
#
_cell.length_a   1.000
_cell.length_b   1.000
_cell.length_c   1.000
_cell.angle_alpha   90.00
_cell.angle_beta   90.00
_cell.angle_gamma   90.00
#
_symmetry.space_group_name_H-M   'P 1'
#
loop_
_entity.id
_entity.type
_entity.pdbx_description
1 polymer ?
#
loop_
_entity_poly.entity_id
_entity_poly.type
_entity_poly.pdbx_seq_one_letter_code
_entity_poly.pdbx_strand_id
1 'polypeptide(L)'
;LGVETGCSIYVYRLPGVFGKWCVPNYNSVVATFCNNICKDLPIQIQDREFTIKLVYIDDVIEEFVKVIQGKRNDKQDLLVKPEYKIKLGELVNKIKIIKKSRDSLFTENVGTGFLRKLYSTYLSYLPPIEFSYSIPSHEDERGKFVEIIKTKDSGQFSFFTVKPGVTRGNHYHHSKIEKFLVVK
;
A
#
# COMPACT_ATOMS: atom_id res chain seq x y z
N LEU A 1 7.67 -40.02 -3.86
CA LEU A 1 6.58 -39.78 -2.90
C LEU A 1 5.20 -39.92 -3.58
N GLY A 2 4.85 -39.11 -4.62
CA GLY A 2 3.53 -39.19 -5.26
C GLY A 2 3.18 -40.52 -5.89
N VAL A 3 4.17 -41.17 -6.52
CA VAL A 3 4.00 -42.52 -7.11
C VAL A 3 3.81 -43.60 -6.05
N GLU A 4 4.50 -43.48 -4.95
CA GLU A 4 4.46 -44.45 -3.83
C GLU A 4 3.21 -44.32 -2.96
N THR A 5 2.70 -43.07 -2.80
CA THR A 5 1.57 -42.77 -1.90
C THR A 5 0.23 -42.59 -2.61
N GLY A 6 0.24 -42.51 -3.96
CA GLY A 6 -0.95 -42.16 -4.75
C GLY A 6 -1.41 -40.70 -4.59
N CYS A 7 -0.66 -39.89 -3.84
CA CYS A 7 -1.01 -38.49 -3.61
C CYS A 7 -0.73 -37.63 -4.83
N SER A 8 -1.60 -36.66 -5.10
CA SER A 8 -1.35 -35.62 -6.10
C SER A 8 -0.29 -34.64 -5.60
N ILE A 9 0.74 -34.41 -6.40
CA ILE A 9 1.81 -33.46 -6.10
C ILE A 9 1.67 -32.26 -7.02
N TYR A 10 1.72 -31.07 -6.42
CA TYR A 10 1.69 -29.77 -7.11
C TYR A 10 2.97 -29.00 -6.77
N VAL A 11 3.78 -28.70 -7.78
CA VAL A 11 5.08 -28.02 -7.59
C VAL A 11 4.98 -26.59 -8.11
N TYR A 12 5.07 -25.63 -7.21
CA TYR A 12 5.09 -24.21 -7.53
C TYR A 12 6.52 -23.65 -7.47
N ARG A 13 6.93 -22.94 -8.50
CA ARG A 13 8.16 -22.14 -8.49
C ARG A 13 7.81 -20.70 -8.26
N LEU A 14 7.82 -20.29 -6.99
CA LEU A 14 7.44 -18.93 -6.60
C LEU A 14 8.60 -17.96 -6.83
N PRO A 15 8.35 -16.77 -7.39
CA PRO A 15 9.29 -15.65 -7.32
C PRO A 15 9.40 -15.15 -5.88
N GLY A 16 10.01 -13.97 -5.64
CA GLY A 16 10.07 -13.39 -4.31
C GLY A 16 8.67 -13.20 -3.73
N VAL A 17 8.38 -13.86 -2.61
CA VAL A 17 7.10 -13.70 -1.91
C VAL A 17 7.21 -12.52 -0.94
N PHE A 18 6.21 -11.65 -0.95
CA PHE A 18 6.12 -10.53 -0.01
C PHE A 18 4.74 -10.43 0.63
N GLY A 19 4.68 -9.81 1.79
CA GLY A 19 3.43 -9.60 2.50
C GLY A 19 3.64 -9.12 3.93
N LYS A 20 2.54 -8.96 4.64
CA LYS A 20 2.50 -8.51 6.03
C LYS A 20 3.27 -9.46 6.94
N TRP A 21 3.94 -8.90 7.96
CA TRP A 21 4.63 -9.60 9.04
C TRP A 21 5.79 -10.53 8.63
N CYS A 22 6.26 -10.43 7.39
CA CYS A 22 7.47 -11.14 6.99
C CYS A 22 8.67 -10.62 7.78
N VAL A 23 9.54 -11.53 8.23
CA VAL A 23 10.73 -11.17 9.03
C VAL A 23 11.71 -10.35 8.19
N PRO A 24 12.05 -9.11 8.60
CA PRO A 24 13.03 -8.30 7.90
C PRO A 24 14.45 -8.85 8.09
N ASN A 25 15.36 -8.50 7.18
CA ASN A 25 16.76 -8.93 7.21
C ASN A 25 16.95 -10.46 7.18
N TYR A 26 16.03 -11.19 6.59
CA TYR A 26 16.10 -12.63 6.42
C TYR A 26 16.08 -12.99 4.92
N ASN A 27 14.94 -13.17 4.31
CA ASN A 27 14.85 -13.61 2.91
C ASN A 27 13.89 -12.77 2.05
N SER A 28 13.42 -11.64 2.54
CA SER A 28 12.54 -10.74 1.79
C SER A 28 13.10 -9.32 1.75
N VAL A 29 13.50 -8.88 0.56
CA VAL A 29 13.95 -7.51 0.33
C VAL A 29 12.83 -6.49 0.61
N VAL A 30 11.58 -6.82 0.29
CA VAL A 30 10.42 -5.95 0.57
C VAL A 30 10.25 -5.76 2.07
N ALA A 31 10.32 -6.85 2.85
CA ALA A 31 10.24 -6.80 4.31
C ALA A 31 11.35 -5.92 4.91
N THR A 32 12.58 -6.15 4.45
CA THR A 32 13.75 -5.38 4.89
C THR A 32 13.60 -3.89 4.58
N PHE A 33 13.20 -3.55 3.36
CA PHE A 33 13.02 -2.15 2.97
C PHE A 33 11.86 -1.48 3.71
N CYS A 34 10.73 -2.16 3.87
CA CYS A 34 9.60 -1.64 4.64
C CYS A 34 10.00 -1.36 6.09
N ASN A 35 10.64 -2.33 6.76
CA ASN A 35 11.11 -2.16 8.14
C ASN A 35 12.13 -1.03 8.27
N ASN A 36 13.13 -0.98 7.38
CA ASN A 36 14.19 0.01 7.48
C ASN A 36 13.68 1.42 7.19
N ILE A 37 12.84 1.60 6.16
CA ILE A 37 12.24 2.89 5.86
C ILE A 37 11.30 3.34 6.98
N CYS A 38 10.53 2.43 7.55
CA CYS A 38 9.67 2.73 8.69
C CYS A 38 10.46 3.29 9.87
N LYS A 39 11.60 2.67 10.19
CA LYS A 39 12.45 3.01 11.33
C LYS A 39 13.58 4.01 11.02
N ASP A 40 13.57 4.65 9.87
CA ASP A 40 14.63 5.56 9.40
C ASP A 40 16.04 4.93 9.38
N LEU A 41 16.10 3.61 9.18
CA LEU A 41 17.35 2.89 9.06
C LEU A 41 17.91 2.97 7.62
N PRO A 42 19.22 2.83 7.44
CA PRO A 42 19.85 2.86 6.12
C PRO A 42 19.32 1.77 5.20
N ILE A 43 19.21 2.11 3.92
CA ILE A 43 18.89 1.19 2.84
C ILE A 43 20.16 0.96 2.01
N GLN A 44 20.57 -0.30 1.90
CA GLN A 44 21.68 -0.69 1.04
C GLN A 44 21.13 -1.35 -0.22
N ILE A 45 21.49 -0.82 -1.38
CA ILE A 45 21.14 -1.34 -2.70
C ILE A 45 22.40 -1.32 -3.55
N GLN A 46 22.85 -2.49 -4.00
CA GLN A 46 24.02 -2.60 -4.87
C GLN A 46 23.69 -2.11 -6.29
N ASP A 47 22.55 -2.49 -6.83
CA ASP A 47 22.08 -2.08 -8.14
C ASP A 47 20.61 -1.63 -8.06
N ARG A 48 20.37 -0.34 -8.30
CA ARG A 48 19.02 0.24 -8.26
C ARG A 48 18.18 -0.16 -9.48
N GLU A 49 18.81 -0.53 -10.58
CA GLU A 49 18.15 -0.93 -11.83
C GLU A 49 17.80 -2.42 -11.86
N PHE A 50 18.35 -3.19 -10.91
CA PHE A 50 18.04 -4.62 -10.82
C PHE A 50 16.54 -4.85 -10.64
N THR A 51 15.97 -5.63 -11.55
CA THR A 51 14.53 -5.94 -11.56
C THR A 51 14.27 -7.24 -10.84
N ILE A 52 13.39 -7.19 -9.85
CA ILE A 52 12.90 -8.36 -9.13
C ILE A 52 11.48 -8.73 -9.56
N LYS A 53 11.16 -10.01 -9.43
CA LYS A 53 9.81 -10.55 -9.59
C LYS A 53 9.23 -10.87 -8.24
N LEU A 54 7.98 -10.48 -8.02
CA LEU A 54 7.30 -10.59 -6.73
C LEU A 54 5.89 -11.16 -6.90
N VAL A 55 5.47 -11.95 -5.90
CA VAL A 55 4.06 -12.34 -5.70
C VAL A 55 3.65 -12.00 -4.27
N TYR A 56 2.38 -11.69 -4.07
CA TYR A 56 1.87 -11.38 -2.75
C TYR A 56 1.42 -12.65 -2.01
N ILE A 57 1.66 -12.70 -0.72
CA ILE A 57 1.40 -13.90 0.10
C ILE A 57 -0.07 -14.34 0.04
N ASP A 58 -1.02 -13.41 0.06
CA ASP A 58 -2.44 -13.76 0.03
C ASP A 58 -2.82 -14.42 -1.30
N ASP A 59 -2.20 -14.02 -2.43
CA ASP A 59 -2.42 -14.67 -3.74
C ASP A 59 -1.84 -16.09 -3.75
N VAL A 60 -0.71 -16.32 -3.06
CA VAL A 60 -0.13 -17.67 -2.90
C VAL A 60 -1.06 -18.56 -2.09
N ILE A 61 -1.58 -18.04 -0.97
CA ILE A 61 -2.50 -18.76 -0.11
C ILE A 61 -3.80 -19.10 -0.86
N GLU A 62 -4.36 -18.14 -1.61
CA GLU A 62 -5.57 -18.37 -2.41
C GLU A 62 -5.35 -19.50 -3.42
N GLU A 63 -4.21 -19.52 -4.11
CA GLU A 63 -3.89 -20.56 -5.07
C GLU A 63 -3.73 -21.94 -4.39
N PHE A 64 -3.09 -22.01 -3.23
CA PHE A 64 -2.96 -23.26 -2.48
C PHE A 64 -4.31 -23.78 -1.96
N VAL A 65 -5.19 -22.87 -1.54
CA VAL A 65 -6.56 -23.23 -1.12
C VAL A 65 -7.35 -23.81 -2.30
N LYS A 66 -7.19 -23.27 -3.52
CA LYS A 66 -7.82 -23.84 -4.73
C LYS A 66 -7.36 -25.28 -4.98
N VAL A 67 -6.07 -25.58 -4.77
CA VAL A 67 -5.54 -26.94 -4.89
C VAL A 67 -6.17 -27.87 -3.85
N ILE A 68 -6.20 -27.47 -2.59
CA ILE A 68 -6.78 -28.24 -1.48
C ILE A 68 -8.27 -28.54 -1.72
N GLN A 69 -9.00 -27.55 -2.28
CA GLN A 69 -10.42 -27.70 -2.60
C GLN A 69 -10.69 -28.49 -3.88
N GLY A 70 -9.67 -29.02 -4.56
CA GLY A 70 -9.81 -29.74 -5.83
C GLY A 70 -10.29 -28.86 -7.01
N LYS A 71 -10.21 -27.53 -6.86
CA LYS A 71 -10.61 -26.58 -7.90
C LYS A 71 -9.53 -26.35 -8.95
N ARG A 72 -8.35 -26.92 -8.78
CA ARG A 72 -7.22 -26.87 -9.71
C ARG A 72 -7.08 -28.24 -10.39
N ASN A 73 -7.48 -28.31 -11.63
CA ASN A 73 -7.44 -29.58 -12.41
C ASN A 73 -6.15 -29.72 -13.22
N ASP A 74 -5.44 -28.63 -13.46
CA ASP A 74 -4.21 -28.61 -14.25
C ASP A 74 -3.00 -28.67 -13.31
N LYS A 75 -2.08 -29.60 -13.59
CA LYS A 75 -0.80 -29.78 -12.88
C LYS A 75 0.36 -29.13 -13.63
N GLN A 76 0.11 -28.57 -14.82
CA GLN A 76 1.10 -27.85 -15.61
C GLN A 76 1.03 -26.35 -15.31
N ASP A 77 2.18 -25.67 -15.46
CA ASP A 77 2.31 -24.22 -15.28
C ASP A 77 1.70 -23.65 -13.99
N LEU A 78 2.05 -24.28 -12.87
CA LEU A 78 1.62 -23.85 -11.55
C LEU A 78 2.27 -22.51 -11.17
N LEU A 79 1.67 -21.43 -11.62
CA LEU A 79 2.09 -20.06 -11.37
C LEU A 79 1.08 -19.35 -10.49
N VAL A 80 1.58 -18.60 -9.53
CA VAL A 80 0.75 -17.66 -8.76
C VAL A 80 0.70 -16.33 -9.48
N LYS A 81 -0.49 -15.82 -9.69
CA LYS A 81 -0.73 -14.53 -10.33
C LYS A 81 -1.56 -13.61 -9.41
N PRO A 82 -1.37 -12.28 -9.53
CA PRO A 82 -0.47 -11.58 -10.45
C PRO A 82 1.00 -11.63 -10.00
N GLU A 83 1.93 -11.78 -10.97
CA GLU A 83 3.36 -11.54 -10.76
C GLU A 83 3.66 -10.07 -11.05
N TYR A 84 4.38 -9.43 -10.16
CA TYR A 84 4.83 -8.05 -10.27
C TYR A 84 6.31 -7.99 -10.59
N LYS A 85 6.69 -7.13 -11.53
CA LYS A 85 8.09 -6.81 -11.85
C LYS A 85 8.37 -5.39 -11.44
N ILE A 86 9.44 -5.17 -10.68
CA ILE A 86 9.80 -3.84 -10.19
C ILE A 86 11.31 -3.72 -10.00
N LYS A 87 11.88 -2.56 -10.34
CA LYS A 87 13.27 -2.24 -10.04
C LYS A 87 13.44 -1.95 -8.54
N LEU A 88 14.58 -2.31 -7.96
CA LEU A 88 14.85 -2.08 -6.53
C LEU A 88 14.78 -0.60 -6.17
N GLY A 89 15.31 0.28 -7.02
CA GLY A 89 15.22 1.72 -6.81
C GLY A 89 13.79 2.25 -6.81
N GLU A 90 12.93 1.73 -7.71
CA GLU A 90 11.51 2.07 -7.76
C GLU A 90 10.76 1.57 -6.53
N LEU A 91 11.04 0.35 -6.08
CA LEU A 91 10.45 -0.23 -4.87
C LEU A 91 10.70 0.66 -3.66
N VAL A 92 11.96 1.07 -3.44
CA VAL A 92 12.32 1.97 -2.34
C VAL A 92 11.60 3.31 -2.45
N ASN A 93 11.54 3.89 -3.65
CA ASN A 93 10.84 5.15 -3.85
C ASN A 93 9.35 5.05 -3.51
N LYS A 94 8.67 3.96 -3.93
CA LYS A 94 7.26 3.71 -3.58
C LYS A 94 7.06 3.59 -2.07
N ILE A 95 7.92 2.87 -1.36
CA ILE A 95 7.82 2.74 0.10
C ILE A 95 8.04 4.10 0.79
N LYS A 96 9.01 4.90 0.31
CA LYS A 96 9.23 6.26 0.84
C LYS A 96 8.03 7.19 0.60
N ILE A 97 7.37 7.09 -0.54
CA ILE A 97 6.14 7.85 -0.82
C ILE A 97 5.02 7.42 0.13
N ILE A 98 4.87 6.11 0.39
CA ILE A 98 3.91 5.60 1.37
C ILE A 98 4.19 6.19 2.76
N LYS A 99 5.45 6.19 3.22
CA LYS A 99 5.83 6.79 4.50
C LYS A 99 5.44 8.27 4.55
N LYS A 100 5.79 9.03 3.51
CA LYS A 100 5.52 10.47 3.43
C LYS A 100 4.03 10.84 3.30
N SER A 101 3.17 9.89 2.97
CA SER A 101 1.73 10.17 2.78
C SER A 101 1.05 10.70 4.05
N ARG A 102 1.59 10.40 5.21
CA ARG A 102 1.09 10.87 6.51
C ARG A 102 1.39 12.35 6.75
N ASP A 103 2.52 12.85 6.26
CA ASP A 103 2.93 14.24 6.39
C ASP A 103 2.34 15.09 5.26
N SER A 104 2.42 14.57 4.04
CA SER A 104 1.96 15.28 2.84
C SER A 104 0.45 15.22 2.63
N LEU A 105 -0.23 14.28 3.31
CA LEU A 105 -1.65 13.94 3.15
C LEU A 105 -2.01 13.43 1.74
N PHE A 106 -1.01 13.25 0.87
CA PHE A 106 -1.21 12.65 -0.44
C PHE A 106 -1.27 11.14 -0.34
N THR A 107 -2.37 10.58 -0.83
CA THR A 107 -2.54 9.13 -0.96
C THR A 107 -2.37 8.73 -2.42
N GLU A 108 -1.52 7.75 -2.65
CA GLU A 108 -1.35 7.11 -3.95
C GLU A 108 -2.55 6.20 -4.28
N ASN A 109 -2.60 5.67 -5.51
CA ASN A 109 -3.68 4.77 -5.96
C ASN A 109 -3.60 3.40 -5.27
N VAL A 110 -3.99 3.36 -4.00
CA VAL A 110 -3.95 2.16 -3.14
C VAL A 110 -5.21 1.30 -3.21
N GLY A 111 -6.11 1.58 -4.15
CA GLY A 111 -7.37 0.83 -4.30
C GLY A 111 -7.18 -0.61 -4.78
N THR A 112 -6.20 -0.87 -5.64
CA THR A 112 -5.94 -2.18 -6.26
C THR A 112 -4.45 -2.40 -6.55
N GLY A 113 -4.11 -3.61 -7.01
CA GLY A 113 -2.82 -3.93 -7.58
C GLY A 113 -1.64 -3.92 -6.59
N PHE A 114 -0.44 -3.77 -7.16
CA PHE A 114 0.80 -3.87 -6.41
C PHE A 114 0.90 -2.84 -5.27
N LEU A 115 0.52 -1.61 -5.55
CA LEU A 115 0.67 -0.52 -4.57
C LEU A 115 -0.21 -0.71 -3.34
N ARG A 116 -1.45 -1.23 -3.50
CA ARG A 116 -2.30 -1.62 -2.38
C ARG A 116 -1.63 -2.67 -1.49
N LYS A 117 -1.06 -3.70 -2.11
CA LYS A 117 -0.39 -4.81 -1.42
C LYS A 117 0.88 -4.33 -0.71
N LEU A 118 1.67 -3.47 -1.37
CA LEU A 118 2.85 -2.86 -0.79
C LEU A 118 2.51 -1.94 0.39
N TYR A 119 1.46 -1.13 0.25
CA TYR A 119 0.96 -0.26 1.32
C TYR A 119 0.55 -1.08 2.56
N SER A 120 -0.25 -2.13 2.36
CA SER A 120 -0.66 -3.04 3.42
C SER A 120 0.54 -3.73 4.10
N THR A 121 1.55 -4.12 3.30
CA THR A 121 2.80 -4.68 3.81
C THR A 121 3.57 -3.66 4.65
N TYR A 122 3.74 -2.42 4.16
CA TYR A 122 4.43 -1.36 4.90
C TYR A 122 3.76 -1.08 6.25
N LEU A 123 2.43 -0.98 6.29
CA LEU A 123 1.70 -0.72 7.54
C LEU A 123 1.97 -1.78 8.61
N SER A 124 2.25 -3.03 8.24
CA SER A 124 2.54 -4.10 9.21
C SER A 124 3.87 -3.93 9.95
N TYR A 125 4.73 -3.00 9.52
CA TYR A 125 6.00 -2.65 10.17
C TYR A 125 5.93 -1.40 11.03
N LEU A 126 4.81 -0.67 11.00
CA LEU A 126 4.63 0.50 11.86
C LEU A 126 4.50 0.09 13.32
N PRO A 127 5.24 0.73 14.23
CA PRO A 127 5.00 0.58 15.66
C PRO A 127 3.56 1.03 16.01
N PRO A 128 2.89 0.38 16.98
CA PRO A 128 1.53 0.76 17.37
C PRO A 128 1.36 2.25 17.72
N ILE A 129 2.37 2.85 18.34
CA ILE A 129 2.38 4.27 18.71
C ILE A 129 2.31 5.20 17.50
N GLU A 130 2.78 4.75 16.33
CA GLU A 130 2.81 5.53 15.10
C GLU A 130 1.53 5.36 14.26
N PHE A 131 0.54 4.56 14.71
CA PHE A 131 -0.72 4.46 13.97
C PHE A 131 -1.51 5.77 14.00
N SER A 132 -1.43 6.51 15.10
CA SER A 132 -2.02 7.85 15.21
C SER A 132 -1.00 8.90 14.81
N TYR A 133 -1.45 9.90 14.05
CA TYR A 133 -0.65 11.06 13.67
C TYR A 133 -1.53 12.29 13.59
N SER A 134 -0.92 13.45 13.86
CA SER A 134 -1.61 14.74 13.82
C SER A 134 -1.78 15.20 12.38
N ILE A 135 -2.96 15.69 12.06
CA ILE A 135 -3.24 16.34 10.78
C ILE A 135 -3.14 17.86 10.97
N PRO A 136 -2.37 18.58 10.14
CA PRO A 136 -2.24 20.01 10.21
C PRO A 136 -3.61 20.71 10.07
N SER A 137 -3.85 21.69 10.91
CA SER A 137 -5.07 22.52 10.84
C SER A 137 -4.69 23.98 10.68
N HIS A 138 -5.42 24.68 9.83
CA HIS A 138 -5.29 26.11 9.60
C HIS A 138 -6.49 26.82 10.22
N GLU A 139 -6.24 27.74 11.14
CA GLU A 139 -7.27 28.51 11.81
C GLU A 139 -7.07 30.00 11.54
N ASP A 140 -8.15 30.68 11.22
CA ASP A 140 -8.19 32.12 10.98
C ASP A 140 -9.48 32.73 11.60
N GLU A 141 -9.73 34.01 11.35
CA GLU A 141 -10.92 34.71 11.84
C GLU A 141 -12.23 34.10 11.35
N ARG A 142 -12.22 33.38 10.24
CA ARG A 142 -13.40 32.77 9.61
C ARG A 142 -13.73 31.40 10.20
N GLY A 143 -12.75 30.73 10.84
CA GLY A 143 -12.89 29.39 11.40
C GLY A 143 -11.68 28.52 11.06
N LYS A 144 -11.87 27.21 11.13
CA LYS A 144 -10.82 26.19 10.97
C LYS A 144 -10.96 25.45 9.65
N PHE A 145 -9.83 25.15 9.01
CA PHE A 145 -9.76 24.30 7.82
C PHE A 145 -8.75 23.18 8.02
N VAL A 146 -9.14 21.95 7.67
CA VAL A 146 -8.31 20.76 7.81
C VAL A 146 -8.42 19.92 6.54
N GLU A 147 -7.33 19.74 5.84
CA GLU A 147 -7.21 18.69 4.81
C GLU A 147 -6.98 17.36 5.49
N ILE A 148 -7.77 16.34 5.18
CA ILE A 148 -7.64 15.00 5.75
C ILE A 148 -6.88 14.09 4.79
N ILE A 149 -7.24 14.13 3.52
CA ILE A 149 -6.65 13.31 2.47
C ILE A 149 -6.77 14.01 1.13
N LYS A 150 -5.76 13.87 0.30
CA LYS A 150 -5.76 14.33 -1.09
C LYS A 150 -5.09 13.34 -2.02
N THR A 151 -5.51 13.37 -3.26
CA THR A 151 -4.93 12.58 -4.34
C THR A 151 -4.41 13.51 -5.43
N LYS A 152 -3.58 12.99 -6.32
CA LYS A 152 -3.00 13.80 -7.40
C LYS A 152 -4.02 14.14 -8.49
N ASP A 153 -5.00 13.27 -8.69
CA ASP A 153 -5.91 13.27 -9.84
C ASP A 153 -7.39 13.12 -9.48
N SER A 154 -7.71 12.73 -8.25
CA SER A 154 -9.09 12.37 -7.86
C SER A 154 -9.70 13.30 -6.80
N GLY A 155 -9.01 14.38 -6.43
CA GLY A 155 -9.51 15.38 -5.51
C GLY A 155 -9.02 15.22 -4.07
N GLN A 156 -9.75 15.84 -3.14
CA GLN A 156 -9.41 15.87 -1.72
C GLN A 156 -10.65 15.71 -0.85
N PHE A 157 -10.43 15.25 0.38
CA PHE A 157 -11.41 15.29 1.45
C PHE A 157 -10.89 16.19 2.57
N SER A 158 -11.69 17.20 2.93
CA SER A 158 -11.37 18.15 3.98
C SER A 158 -12.61 18.50 4.79
N PHE A 159 -12.43 19.00 5.99
CA PHE A 159 -13.51 19.63 6.73
C PHE A 159 -13.14 21.06 7.11
N PHE A 160 -14.13 21.88 7.35
CA PHE A 160 -13.94 23.23 7.89
C PHE A 160 -15.09 23.60 8.81
N THR A 161 -14.80 24.52 9.71
CA THR A 161 -15.81 25.21 10.51
C THR A 161 -15.96 26.65 10.03
N VAL A 162 -17.13 27.23 10.24
CA VAL A 162 -17.40 28.64 9.94
C VAL A 162 -17.98 29.28 11.18
N LYS A 163 -17.40 30.42 11.59
CA LYS A 163 -17.92 31.18 12.72
C LYS A 163 -19.25 31.86 12.35
N PRO A 164 -20.16 32.06 13.31
CA PRO A 164 -21.43 32.74 13.06
C PRO A 164 -21.24 34.12 12.41
N GLY A 165 -22.07 34.43 11.41
CA GLY A 165 -22.03 35.68 10.67
C GLY A 165 -20.92 35.80 9.63
N VAL A 166 -20.09 34.77 9.46
CA VAL A 166 -19.00 34.79 8.48
C VAL A 166 -19.40 34.04 7.20
N THR A 167 -19.11 34.64 6.06
CA THR A 167 -19.26 33.99 4.75
C THR A 167 -17.89 33.46 4.28
N ARG A 168 -17.84 32.17 3.90
CA ARG A 168 -16.72 31.59 3.19
C ARG A 168 -17.09 31.35 1.73
N GLY A 169 -16.08 31.41 0.85
CA GLY A 169 -16.27 31.21 -0.59
C GLY A 169 -16.14 32.48 -1.36
N ASN A 170 -17.24 32.94 -1.99
CA ASN A 170 -17.28 34.07 -2.88
C ASN A 170 -16.40 33.93 -4.12
N HIS A 171 -16.30 32.70 -4.62
CA HIS A 171 -15.61 32.30 -5.85
C HIS A 171 -16.30 31.09 -6.48
N TYR A 172 -15.98 30.82 -7.71
CA TYR A 172 -16.48 29.66 -8.44
C TYR A 172 -15.33 28.93 -9.14
N HIS A 173 -15.57 27.68 -9.48
CA HIS A 173 -14.59 26.83 -10.18
C HIS A 173 -15.12 26.39 -11.54
N HIS A 174 -14.30 26.48 -12.59
CA HIS A 174 -14.68 26.04 -13.92
C HIS A 174 -14.60 24.51 -14.10
N SER A 175 -13.68 23.85 -13.39
CA SER A 175 -13.34 22.43 -13.62
C SER A 175 -13.39 21.57 -12.35
N LYS A 176 -13.82 22.15 -11.23
CA LYS A 176 -13.85 21.48 -9.92
C LYS A 176 -15.29 21.19 -9.52
N ILE A 177 -15.56 19.95 -9.17
CA ILE A 177 -16.84 19.52 -8.59
C ILE A 177 -16.67 19.45 -7.08
N GLU A 178 -17.53 20.18 -6.34
CA GLU A 178 -17.52 20.16 -4.88
C GLU A 178 -18.85 19.63 -4.35
N LYS A 179 -18.76 18.86 -3.28
CA LYS A 179 -19.92 18.40 -2.50
C LYS A 179 -19.72 18.81 -1.05
N PHE A 180 -20.73 19.46 -0.50
CA PHE A 180 -20.73 19.89 0.89
C PHE A 180 -21.71 19.06 1.70
N LEU A 181 -21.27 18.65 2.89
CA LEU A 181 -22.11 18.08 3.93
C LEU A 181 -22.07 19.00 5.14
N VAL A 182 -23.23 19.55 5.50
CA VAL A 182 -23.38 20.35 6.72
C VAL A 182 -23.69 19.39 7.86
N VAL A 183 -22.85 19.37 8.88
CA VAL A 183 -22.99 18.46 10.02
C VAL A 183 -23.65 19.14 11.22
N LYS A 184 -23.38 20.44 11.41
CA LYS A 184 -23.97 21.25 12.48
C LYS A 184 -23.91 22.75 12.14
#